data_a0281e608c9197999d63bdeedf13fabb
#
_entry.id   a0281e608c9197999d63bdeedf13fabb
#
_cell.length_a   1.000
_cell.length_b   1.000
_cell.length_c   1.000
_cell.angle_alpha   90.00
_cell.angle_beta   90.00
_cell.angle_gamma   90.00
#
_symmetry.space_group_name_H-M   'P 1'
#
loop_
_entity.id
_entity.type
_entity.pdbx_description
1 polymer ?
#
loop_
_entity_poly.entity_id
_entity_poly.type
_entity_poly.pdbx_seq_one_letter_code
_entity_poly.pdbx_strand_id
1 'polypeptide(L)'
;MQLGMIGLGRMGGNMAKRIAAAGHEVVGYDRSPESDRTVASLKELVAALKAPRLVWVMVPAGEATDSTINELAELLQPGDMISDGGNSRYTDDARHAAELEPKGIHFMDCGVSGGVWGIDRGYALMVGGNKDDFETARPIFEALKPEGDSGLVLAGPVGGGHFAKMVHNGIEYGMMQAFGEGFATMVKSDLVEDPAAVMSSWRDGSVVQSWLLDLLAIAFKSDPTLKSMPPVANESGEAKWMIEAALELGVPTPATAAALYARQTSRGGADDILRVVSTMRAQFGGHVTKIDEIATH
;
A
#
# COMPACT_ATOMS: atom_id res chain seq x y z
N MET A 1 20.27 6.62 -16.29
CA MET A 1 19.29 5.98 -17.18
C MET A 1 18.16 6.98 -17.46
N GLN A 2 17.32 6.70 -18.47
CA GLN A 2 16.04 7.36 -18.64
C GLN A 2 14.90 6.48 -18.10
N LEU A 3 13.86 7.13 -17.58
CA LEU A 3 12.65 6.48 -17.09
C LEU A 3 11.40 7.28 -17.50
N GLY A 4 10.38 6.62 -18.02
CA GLY A 4 9.03 7.18 -18.14
C GLY A 4 8.27 6.94 -16.85
N MET A 5 7.80 7.99 -16.17
CA MET A 5 6.96 7.88 -14.98
C MET A 5 5.54 8.28 -15.31
N ILE A 6 4.58 7.37 -15.11
CA ILE A 6 3.14 7.59 -15.36
C ILE A 6 2.40 7.63 -14.03
N GLY A 7 1.68 8.71 -13.81
CA GLY A 7 1.04 9.00 -12.53
C GLY A 7 1.98 9.76 -11.60
N LEU A 8 1.81 11.08 -11.55
CA LEU A 8 2.63 12.01 -10.78
C LEU A 8 1.91 12.52 -9.53
N GLY A 9 1.02 11.72 -8.99
CA GLY A 9 0.42 11.97 -7.68
C GLY A 9 1.47 11.96 -6.55
N ARG A 10 1.00 11.96 -5.30
CA ARG A 10 1.89 12.04 -4.12
C ARG A 10 3.04 11.02 -4.13
N MET A 11 2.76 9.79 -4.54
CA MET A 11 3.79 8.74 -4.58
C MET A 11 4.68 8.88 -5.81
N GLY A 12 4.11 8.79 -7.01
CA GLY A 12 4.88 8.81 -8.26
C GLY A 12 5.66 10.10 -8.46
N GLY A 13 5.09 11.26 -8.09
CA GLY A 13 5.80 12.54 -8.12
C GLY A 13 7.01 12.59 -7.17
N ASN A 14 6.89 12.05 -5.95
CA ASN A 14 8.01 11.94 -5.03
C ASN A 14 9.08 10.96 -5.52
N MET A 15 8.67 9.83 -6.09
CA MET A 15 9.58 8.85 -6.68
C MET A 15 10.33 9.45 -7.88
N ALA A 16 9.63 10.15 -8.77
CA ALA A 16 10.24 10.85 -9.91
C ALA A 16 11.32 11.86 -9.45
N LYS A 17 11.03 12.65 -8.42
CA LYS A 17 11.99 13.60 -7.83
C LYS A 17 13.22 12.90 -7.25
N ARG A 18 13.02 11.79 -6.52
CA ARG A 18 14.11 11.01 -5.93
C ARG A 18 14.99 10.36 -6.98
N ILE A 19 14.40 9.79 -8.03
CA ILE A 19 15.11 9.22 -9.18
C ILE A 19 15.93 10.28 -9.92
N ALA A 20 15.34 11.46 -10.16
CA ALA A 20 16.05 12.58 -10.78
C ALA A 20 17.20 13.11 -9.92
N ALA A 21 17.02 13.19 -8.61
CA ALA A 21 18.08 13.59 -7.67
C ALA A 21 19.27 12.62 -7.66
N ALA A 22 19.04 11.33 -7.97
CA ALA A 22 20.09 10.32 -8.15
C ALA A 22 20.80 10.39 -9.53
N GLY A 23 20.48 11.40 -10.37
CA GLY A 23 21.12 11.63 -11.65
C GLY A 23 20.52 10.88 -12.84
N HIS A 24 19.31 10.37 -12.71
CA HIS A 24 18.55 9.76 -13.81
C HIS A 24 17.63 10.79 -14.47
N GLU A 25 17.35 10.61 -15.74
CA GLU A 25 16.42 11.44 -16.49
C GLU A 25 15.00 10.86 -16.39
N VAL A 26 14.03 11.66 -15.94
CA VAL A 26 12.63 11.25 -15.79
C VAL A 26 11.74 12.04 -16.74
N VAL A 27 11.03 11.32 -17.62
CA VAL A 27 9.96 11.87 -18.44
C VAL A 27 8.64 11.54 -17.75
N GLY A 28 7.94 12.56 -17.26
CA GLY A 28 6.75 12.41 -16.43
C GLY A 28 5.46 12.68 -17.20
N TYR A 29 4.48 11.79 -17.07
CA TYR A 29 3.11 11.96 -17.55
C TYR A 29 2.08 11.75 -16.44
N ASP A 30 1.08 12.60 -16.43
CA ASP A 30 -0.13 12.45 -15.62
C ASP A 30 -1.34 12.94 -16.40
N ARG A 31 -2.52 12.39 -16.12
CA ARG A 31 -3.79 12.85 -16.70
C ARG A 31 -4.12 14.28 -16.30
N SER A 32 -3.78 14.66 -15.05
CA SER A 32 -4.00 16.05 -14.59
C SER A 32 -3.01 16.99 -15.23
N PRO A 33 -3.49 18.04 -15.92
CA PRO A 33 -2.62 19.09 -16.47
C PRO A 33 -1.95 19.95 -15.39
N GLU A 34 -2.43 19.88 -14.14
CA GLU A 34 -1.90 20.63 -12.99
C GLU A 34 -0.74 19.90 -12.30
N SER A 35 -0.43 18.66 -12.70
CA SER A 35 0.71 17.90 -12.19
C SER A 35 2.04 18.42 -12.78
N ASP A 36 3.16 18.02 -12.17
CA ASP A 36 4.53 18.32 -12.65
C ASP A 36 4.88 17.50 -13.93
N ARG A 37 3.91 17.22 -14.82
CA ARG A 37 4.14 16.46 -16.05
C ARG A 37 5.03 17.20 -17.04
N THR A 38 5.90 16.47 -17.72
CA THR A 38 6.81 17.01 -18.74
C THR A 38 6.29 16.81 -20.16
N VAL A 39 5.31 15.92 -20.35
CA VAL A 39 4.64 15.60 -21.62
C VAL A 39 3.13 15.51 -21.44
N ALA A 40 2.38 15.68 -22.51
CA ALA A 40 0.92 15.78 -22.46
C ALA A 40 0.19 14.45 -22.77
N SER A 41 0.90 13.41 -23.23
CA SER A 41 0.31 12.12 -23.59
C SER A 41 1.29 10.98 -23.40
N LEU A 42 0.78 9.72 -23.30
CA LEU A 42 1.62 8.52 -23.30
C LEU A 42 2.42 8.38 -24.59
N LYS A 43 1.86 8.78 -25.72
CA LYS A 43 2.58 8.81 -27.00
C LYS A 43 3.80 9.73 -26.97
N GLU A 44 3.66 10.92 -26.40
CA GLU A 44 4.77 11.86 -26.23
C GLU A 44 5.80 11.32 -25.24
N LEU A 45 5.36 10.66 -24.14
CA LEU A 45 6.25 10.02 -23.19
C LEU A 45 7.12 8.96 -23.87
N VAL A 46 6.51 8.04 -24.62
CA VAL A 46 7.22 6.97 -25.33
C VAL A 46 8.16 7.55 -26.38
N ALA A 47 7.75 8.60 -27.11
CA ALA A 47 8.58 9.26 -28.12
C ALA A 47 9.81 9.98 -27.52
N ALA A 48 9.71 10.48 -26.29
CA ALA A 48 10.81 11.16 -25.58
C ALA A 48 11.85 10.19 -25.00
N LEU A 49 11.53 8.91 -24.86
CA LEU A 49 12.42 7.89 -24.31
C LEU A 49 13.22 7.20 -25.40
N LYS A 50 14.48 6.85 -25.09
CA LYS A 50 15.35 6.03 -25.94
C LYS A 50 15.13 4.55 -25.67
N ALA A 51 15.01 3.76 -26.74
CA ALA A 51 14.91 2.30 -26.61
C ALA A 51 16.25 1.65 -26.17
N PRO A 52 16.24 0.56 -25.41
CA PRO A 52 15.07 -0.02 -24.79
C PRO A 52 14.52 0.87 -23.66
N ARG A 53 13.22 1.09 -23.66
CA ARG A 53 12.55 2.01 -22.75
C ARG A 53 12.16 1.31 -21.45
N LEU A 54 12.27 2.02 -20.33
CA LEU A 54 11.69 1.61 -19.05
C LEU A 54 10.57 2.59 -18.70
N VAL A 55 9.36 2.08 -18.51
CA VAL A 55 8.18 2.85 -18.13
C VAL A 55 7.65 2.35 -16.81
N TRP A 56 7.52 3.24 -15.84
CA TRP A 56 6.97 2.96 -14.52
C TRP A 56 5.55 3.49 -14.40
N VAL A 57 4.59 2.63 -14.03
CA VAL A 57 3.17 2.95 -13.88
C VAL A 57 2.86 3.10 -12.40
N MET A 58 2.35 4.27 -11.99
CA MET A 58 1.97 4.64 -10.61
C MET A 58 0.56 5.20 -10.57
N VAL A 59 -0.38 4.54 -11.22
CA VAL A 59 -1.79 4.92 -11.27
C VAL A 59 -2.64 4.06 -10.32
N PRO A 60 -3.90 4.43 -10.01
CA PRO A 60 -4.79 3.60 -9.22
C PRO A 60 -4.98 2.21 -9.84
N ALA A 61 -4.98 1.18 -8.99
CA ALA A 61 -5.19 -0.22 -9.39
C ALA A 61 -6.54 -0.42 -10.12
N GLY A 62 -6.63 -1.47 -10.92
CA GLY A 62 -7.79 -1.86 -11.70
C GLY A 62 -7.85 -1.15 -13.05
N GLU A 63 -9.01 -0.60 -13.44
CA GLU A 63 -9.25 -0.06 -14.78
C GLU A 63 -8.22 1.00 -15.23
N ALA A 64 -7.74 1.84 -14.30
CA ALA A 64 -6.73 2.84 -14.63
C ALA A 64 -5.38 2.21 -15.01
N THR A 65 -4.95 1.17 -14.31
CA THR A 65 -3.75 0.39 -14.62
C THR A 65 -3.94 -0.37 -15.92
N ASP A 66 -5.04 -1.11 -16.06
CA ASP A 66 -5.37 -1.88 -17.26
C ASP A 66 -5.36 -1.01 -18.52
N SER A 67 -6.07 0.11 -18.49
CA SER A 67 -6.13 1.03 -19.65
C SER A 67 -4.77 1.63 -20.00
N THR A 68 -3.95 1.94 -18.99
CA THR A 68 -2.60 2.49 -19.19
C THR A 68 -1.66 1.46 -19.81
N ILE A 69 -1.66 0.23 -19.29
CA ILE A 69 -0.83 -0.86 -19.83
C ILE A 69 -1.25 -1.22 -21.26
N ASN A 70 -2.55 -1.28 -21.54
CA ASN A 70 -3.07 -1.54 -22.87
C ASN A 70 -2.66 -0.47 -23.89
N GLU A 71 -2.73 0.81 -23.52
CA GLU A 71 -2.26 1.89 -24.39
C GLU A 71 -0.76 1.83 -24.62
N LEU A 72 0.03 1.55 -23.58
CA LEU A 72 1.48 1.35 -23.68
C LEU A 72 1.83 0.17 -24.59
N ALA A 73 1.07 -0.91 -24.55
CA ALA A 73 1.28 -2.10 -25.39
C ALA A 73 1.14 -1.82 -26.90
N GLU A 74 0.42 -0.74 -27.29
CA GLU A 74 0.31 -0.28 -28.68
C GLU A 74 1.42 0.72 -29.06
N LEU A 75 2.09 1.32 -28.09
CA LEU A 75 3.10 2.37 -28.32
C LEU A 75 4.53 1.88 -28.18
N LEU A 76 4.75 0.88 -27.32
CA LEU A 76 6.06 0.31 -27.03
C LEU A 76 6.51 -0.70 -28.11
N GLN A 77 7.79 -1.03 -28.08
CA GLN A 77 8.43 -1.93 -29.06
C GLN A 77 9.04 -3.15 -28.35
N PRO A 78 9.33 -4.22 -29.07
CA PRO A 78 10.06 -5.37 -28.50
C PRO A 78 11.36 -4.93 -27.80
N GLY A 79 11.56 -5.43 -26.58
CA GLY A 79 12.67 -5.08 -25.70
C GLY A 79 12.42 -3.90 -24.77
N ASP A 80 11.30 -3.17 -24.95
CA ASP A 80 10.86 -2.18 -23.96
C ASP A 80 10.27 -2.88 -22.73
N MET A 81 10.22 -2.18 -21.59
CA MET A 81 9.84 -2.73 -20.30
C MET A 81 8.81 -1.85 -19.60
N ILE A 82 7.78 -2.46 -19.01
CA ILE A 82 6.81 -1.84 -18.10
C ILE A 82 7.06 -2.37 -16.68
N SER A 83 7.12 -1.47 -15.71
CA SER A 83 7.05 -1.80 -14.27
C SER A 83 5.77 -1.23 -13.69
N ASP A 84 4.83 -2.07 -13.23
CA ASP A 84 3.68 -1.63 -12.45
C ASP A 84 4.10 -1.48 -10.98
N GLY A 85 4.10 -0.25 -10.49
CA GLY A 85 4.41 0.10 -9.11
C GLY A 85 3.19 0.57 -8.33
N GLY A 86 2.00 0.39 -8.86
CA GLY A 86 0.73 0.66 -8.19
C GLY A 86 0.47 -0.30 -7.02
N ASN A 87 -0.69 -0.15 -6.42
CA ASN A 87 -1.17 -1.10 -5.40
C ASN A 87 -2.07 -2.16 -6.07
N SER A 88 -1.56 -2.75 -7.14
CA SER A 88 -2.29 -3.68 -8.01
C SER A 88 -2.46 -5.06 -7.35
N ARG A 89 -3.48 -5.78 -7.80
CA ARG A 89 -3.69 -7.16 -7.34
C ARG A 89 -2.73 -8.07 -8.10
N TYR A 90 -1.95 -8.87 -7.39
CA TYR A 90 -0.93 -9.77 -7.96
C TYR A 90 -1.45 -10.71 -9.04
N THR A 91 -2.76 -11.05 -9.03
CA THR A 91 -3.40 -11.88 -10.05
C THR A 91 -3.52 -11.18 -11.40
N ASP A 92 -3.56 -9.85 -11.43
CA ASP A 92 -3.67 -9.06 -12.66
C ASP A 92 -2.32 -8.98 -13.37
N ASP A 93 -1.21 -9.05 -12.63
CA ASP A 93 0.15 -9.00 -13.17
C ASP A 93 0.43 -10.13 -14.16
N ALA A 94 -0.01 -11.35 -13.83
CA ALA A 94 0.16 -12.51 -14.71
C ALA A 94 -0.60 -12.34 -16.04
N ARG A 95 -1.78 -11.69 -15.98
CA ARG A 95 -2.56 -11.36 -17.20
C ARG A 95 -1.84 -10.31 -18.02
N HIS A 96 -1.39 -9.21 -17.42
CA HIS A 96 -0.64 -8.16 -18.12
C HIS A 96 0.62 -8.71 -18.77
N ALA A 97 1.39 -9.53 -18.07
CA ALA A 97 2.60 -10.15 -18.64
C ALA A 97 2.25 -11.05 -19.85
N ALA A 98 1.21 -11.87 -19.76
CA ALA A 98 0.79 -12.75 -20.86
C ALA A 98 0.29 -11.98 -22.10
N GLU A 99 -0.31 -10.80 -21.91
CA GLU A 99 -0.77 -9.90 -22.99
C GLU A 99 0.40 -9.17 -23.66
N LEU A 100 1.49 -8.88 -22.94
CA LEU A 100 2.67 -8.16 -23.40
C LEU A 100 3.73 -9.07 -24.05
N GLU A 101 3.85 -10.31 -23.57
CA GLU A 101 4.84 -11.28 -24.04
C GLU A 101 4.84 -11.48 -25.57
N PRO A 102 3.68 -11.67 -26.26
CA PRO A 102 3.63 -11.82 -27.72
C PRO A 102 4.13 -10.59 -28.49
N LYS A 103 4.16 -9.43 -27.84
CA LYS A 103 4.66 -8.18 -28.40
C LYS A 103 6.15 -7.96 -28.10
N GLY A 104 6.77 -8.87 -27.35
CA GLY A 104 8.17 -8.78 -26.93
C GLY A 104 8.41 -7.66 -25.91
N ILE A 105 7.37 -7.19 -25.23
CA ILE A 105 7.45 -6.18 -24.17
C ILE A 105 7.59 -6.89 -22.83
N HIS A 106 8.60 -6.48 -22.06
CA HIS A 106 8.87 -7.05 -20.74
C HIS A 106 7.97 -6.43 -19.69
N PHE A 107 7.59 -7.21 -18.69
CA PHE A 107 6.74 -6.76 -17.59
C PHE A 107 7.35 -7.15 -16.22
N MET A 108 7.33 -6.20 -15.29
CA MET A 108 7.63 -6.40 -13.87
C MET A 108 6.54 -5.76 -13.03
N ASP A 109 6.26 -6.33 -11.89
CA ASP A 109 5.48 -5.72 -10.83
C ASP A 109 6.38 -5.27 -9.68
N CYS A 110 6.04 -4.18 -9.03
CA CYS A 110 6.84 -3.64 -7.94
C CYS A 110 5.98 -3.12 -6.80
N GLY A 111 5.87 -3.91 -5.73
CA GLY A 111 5.28 -3.43 -4.49
C GLY A 111 6.15 -2.36 -3.84
N VAL A 112 5.57 -1.19 -3.59
CA VAL A 112 6.27 -0.02 -3.03
C VAL A 112 5.74 0.27 -1.63
N SER A 113 6.63 0.35 -0.63
CA SER A 113 6.31 0.77 0.74
C SER A 113 7.19 1.95 1.15
N GLY A 114 6.63 2.92 1.88
CA GLY A 114 7.34 4.13 2.33
C GLY A 114 6.43 5.36 2.41
N GLY A 115 5.29 5.32 1.74
CA GLY A 115 4.31 6.40 1.73
C GLY A 115 4.90 7.74 1.31
N VAL A 116 4.34 8.83 1.81
CA VAL A 116 4.80 10.19 1.49
C VAL A 116 6.21 10.50 2.00
N TRP A 117 6.69 9.78 3.02
CA TRP A 117 8.01 9.94 3.61
C TRP A 117 9.13 9.30 2.79
N GLY A 118 8.77 8.50 1.79
CA GLY A 118 9.75 7.81 0.95
C GLY A 118 10.65 8.76 0.16
N ILE A 119 10.23 10.01 -0.08
CA ILE A 119 11.08 11.02 -0.72
C ILE A 119 12.37 11.24 0.06
N ASP A 120 12.32 11.28 1.39
CA ASP A 120 13.47 11.51 2.26
C ASP A 120 14.13 10.20 2.71
N ARG A 121 13.32 9.19 3.07
CA ARG A 121 13.79 7.95 3.70
C ARG A 121 14.08 6.81 2.71
N GLY A 122 13.65 6.93 1.46
CA GLY A 122 13.62 5.83 0.50
C GLY A 122 12.37 4.96 0.61
N TYR A 123 12.20 4.10 -0.39
CA TYR A 123 11.08 3.18 -0.51
C TYR A 123 11.56 1.73 -0.41
N ALA A 124 10.88 0.91 0.38
CA ALA A 124 11.10 -0.53 0.32
C ALA A 124 10.39 -1.09 -0.92
N LEU A 125 11.15 -1.80 -1.75
CA LEU A 125 10.74 -2.30 -3.06
C LEU A 125 10.77 -3.82 -3.08
N MET A 126 9.66 -4.43 -3.43
CA MET A 126 9.49 -5.86 -3.63
C MET A 126 9.15 -6.07 -5.10
N VAL A 127 10.09 -6.58 -5.88
CA VAL A 127 9.96 -6.69 -7.34
C VAL A 127 9.60 -8.12 -7.73
N GLY A 128 8.63 -8.27 -8.61
CA GLY A 128 8.31 -9.51 -9.30
C GLY A 128 8.68 -9.40 -10.77
N GLY A 129 9.32 -10.43 -11.32
CA GLY A 129 9.76 -10.44 -12.71
C GLY A 129 10.93 -11.39 -12.96
N ASN A 130 11.49 -11.36 -14.16
CA ASN A 130 12.68 -12.12 -14.43
C ASN A 130 13.95 -11.40 -13.92
N LYS A 131 15.02 -12.15 -13.73
CA LYS A 131 16.26 -11.63 -13.16
C LYS A 131 16.96 -10.62 -14.07
N ASP A 132 16.94 -10.82 -15.36
CA ASP A 132 17.68 -9.96 -16.31
C ASP A 132 17.00 -8.58 -16.41
N ASP A 133 15.69 -8.54 -16.41
CA ASP A 133 14.90 -7.29 -16.34
C ASP A 133 15.14 -6.55 -15.04
N PHE A 134 15.15 -7.28 -13.92
CA PHE A 134 15.45 -6.72 -12.61
C PHE A 134 16.84 -6.10 -12.57
N GLU A 135 17.88 -6.78 -13.10
CA GLU A 135 19.23 -6.24 -13.14
C GLU A 135 19.33 -5.02 -14.10
N THR A 136 18.59 -5.04 -15.20
CA THR A 136 18.53 -3.90 -16.14
C THR A 136 17.91 -2.67 -15.46
N ALA A 137 16.84 -2.84 -14.69
CA ALA A 137 16.16 -1.76 -13.98
C ALA A 137 16.80 -1.43 -12.61
N ARG A 138 17.76 -2.26 -12.13
CA ARG A 138 18.39 -2.11 -10.80
C ARG A 138 18.85 -0.68 -10.49
N PRO A 139 19.49 0.09 -11.39
CA PRO A 139 19.90 1.45 -11.06
C PRO A 139 18.74 2.37 -10.63
N ILE A 140 17.54 2.16 -11.17
CA ILE A 140 16.33 2.92 -10.78
C ILE A 140 15.84 2.46 -9.40
N PHE A 141 15.85 1.14 -9.13
CA PHE A 141 15.49 0.62 -7.82
C PHE A 141 16.45 1.09 -6.73
N GLU A 142 17.77 1.10 -7.02
CA GLU A 142 18.79 1.60 -6.09
C GLU A 142 18.62 3.10 -5.78
N ALA A 143 18.20 3.90 -6.76
CA ALA A 143 17.89 5.32 -6.55
C ALA A 143 16.67 5.52 -5.61
N LEU A 144 15.75 4.57 -5.60
CA LEU A 144 14.52 4.65 -4.81
C LEU A 144 14.66 4.07 -3.40
N LYS A 145 15.43 3.00 -3.22
CA LYS A 145 15.52 2.33 -1.91
C LYS A 145 16.16 3.20 -0.82
N PRO A 146 15.99 2.86 0.45
CA PRO A 146 16.77 3.44 1.53
C PRO A 146 18.28 3.21 1.35
N GLU A 147 19.10 4.01 2.01
CA GLU A 147 20.53 3.77 2.13
C GLU A 147 20.81 2.42 2.83
N GLY A 148 21.93 1.80 2.48
CA GLY A 148 22.35 0.50 3.04
C GLY A 148 21.89 -0.71 2.23
N ASP A 149 21.92 -1.89 2.84
CA ASP A 149 21.80 -3.19 2.14
C ASP A 149 20.35 -3.74 2.12
N SER A 150 19.41 -3.05 2.74
CA SER A 150 18.00 -3.45 2.80
C SER A 150 17.12 -2.59 1.91
N GLY A 151 15.84 -2.95 1.80
CA GLY A 151 14.82 -2.16 1.10
C GLY A 151 14.66 -2.48 -0.38
N LEU A 152 15.38 -3.46 -0.94
CA LEU A 152 15.19 -3.93 -2.31
C LEU A 152 15.32 -5.44 -2.38
N VAL A 153 14.36 -6.10 -3.01
CA VAL A 153 14.40 -7.56 -3.23
C VAL A 153 13.70 -7.94 -4.53
N LEU A 154 14.28 -8.88 -5.29
CA LEU A 154 13.55 -9.64 -6.29
C LEU A 154 12.78 -10.75 -5.55
N ALA A 155 11.48 -10.56 -5.38
CA ALA A 155 10.64 -11.42 -4.55
C ALA A 155 10.27 -12.73 -5.24
N GLY A 156 10.28 -12.76 -6.57
CA GLY A 156 9.91 -13.94 -7.35
C GLY A 156 9.58 -13.63 -8.80
N PRO A 157 8.89 -14.52 -9.51
CA PRO A 157 8.38 -14.24 -10.84
C PRO A 157 7.35 -13.09 -10.83
N VAL A 158 6.85 -12.72 -12.00
CA VAL A 158 5.76 -11.73 -12.13
C VAL A 158 4.61 -12.05 -11.18
N GLY A 159 4.10 -11.04 -10.50
CA GLY A 159 3.13 -11.12 -9.41
C GLY A 159 3.76 -11.28 -8.01
N GLY A 160 5.04 -11.68 -7.94
CA GLY A 160 5.74 -11.90 -6.66
C GLY A 160 5.95 -10.61 -5.85
N GLY A 161 6.15 -9.49 -6.50
CA GLY A 161 6.30 -8.19 -5.86
C GLY A 161 5.01 -7.71 -5.22
N HIS A 162 3.93 -7.67 -5.99
CA HIS A 162 2.60 -7.28 -5.47
C HIS A 162 2.06 -8.28 -4.45
N PHE A 163 2.33 -9.59 -4.62
CA PHE A 163 2.00 -10.57 -3.59
C PHE A 163 2.71 -10.28 -2.27
N ALA A 164 4.02 -10.04 -2.31
CA ALA A 164 4.80 -9.68 -1.13
C ALA A 164 4.30 -8.36 -0.50
N LYS A 165 3.95 -7.37 -1.33
CA LYS A 165 3.37 -6.10 -0.87
C LYS A 165 2.00 -6.28 -0.23
N MET A 166 1.15 -7.11 -0.79
CA MET A 166 -0.15 -7.47 -0.22
C MET A 166 0.01 -8.08 1.19
N VAL A 167 0.95 -9.01 1.36
CA VAL A 167 1.28 -9.61 2.66
C VAL A 167 1.80 -8.56 3.64
N HIS A 168 2.72 -7.68 3.18
CA HIS A 168 3.20 -6.54 3.96
C HIS A 168 2.03 -5.70 4.50
N ASN A 169 1.07 -5.34 3.65
CA ASN A 169 -0.07 -4.53 4.06
C ASN A 169 -1.00 -5.26 5.03
N GLY A 170 -1.20 -6.57 4.87
CA GLY A 170 -1.96 -7.36 5.84
C GLY A 170 -1.31 -7.38 7.23
N ILE A 171 0.03 -7.49 7.28
CA ILE A 171 0.80 -7.37 8.54
C ILE A 171 0.63 -5.97 9.13
N GLU A 172 0.72 -4.93 8.31
CA GLU A 172 0.53 -3.53 8.72
C GLU A 172 -0.85 -3.30 9.36
N TYR A 173 -1.92 -3.88 8.80
CA TYR A 173 -3.27 -3.83 9.38
C TYR A 173 -3.29 -4.43 10.79
N GLY A 174 -2.70 -5.62 10.96
CA GLY A 174 -2.62 -6.29 12.27
C GLY A 174 -1.84 -5.48 13.29
N MET A 175 -0.69 -4.91 12.89
CA MET A 175 0.12 -4.05 13.77
C MET A 175 -0.64 -2.80 14.22
N MET A 176 -1.28 -2.08 13.28
CA MET A 176 -2.08 -0.91 13.62
C MET A 176 -3.24 -1.26 14.56
N GLN A 177 -3.92 -2.37 14.32
CA GLN A 177 -5.01 -2.84 15.17
C GLN A 177 -4.51 -3.15 16.59
N ALA A 178 -3.39 -3.85 16.73
CA ALA A 178 -2.81 -4.19 18.03
C ALA A 178 -2.38 -2.93 18.81
N PHE A 179 -1.78 -1.93 18.16
CA PHE A 179 -1.48 -0.64 18.80
C PHE A 179 -2.76 0.09 19.25
N GLY A 180 -3.80 0.09 18.41
CA GLY A 180 -5.10 0.69 18.75
C GLY A 180 -5.76 0.03 19.97
N GLU A 181 -5.78 -1.30 20.04
CA GLU A 181 -6.31 -2.06 21.16
C GLU A 181 -5.54 -1.80 22.45
N GLY A 182 -4.19 -1.80 22.37
CA GLY A 182 -3.34 -1.48 23.51
C GLY A 182 -3.56 -0.06 24.03
N PHE A 183 -3.63 0.92 23.13
CA PHE A 183 -3.93 2.31 23.50
C PHE A 183 -5.31 2.42 24.18
N ALA A 184 -6.35 1.84 23.58
CA ALA A 184 -7.70 1.89 24.14
C ALA A 184 -7.79 1.22 25.53
N THR A 185 -7.05 0.13 25.72
CA THR A 185 -6.97 -0.56 27.03
C THR A 185 -6.35 0.35 28.09
N MET A 186 -5.25 1.04 27.76
CA MET A 186 -4.62 1.98 28.70
C MET A 186 -5.50 3.19 29.01
N VAL A 187 -6.22 3.72 28.02
CA VAL A 187 -7.17 4.84 28.20
C VAL A 187 -8.31 4.48 29.16
N LYS A 188 -8.73 3.20 29.20
CA LYS A 188 -9.80 2.72 30.10
C LYS A 188 -9.30 2.32 31.50
N SER A 189 -8.00 2.29 31.71
CA SER A 189 -7.38 1.87 32.98
C SER A 189 -7.10 3.09 33.86
N ASP A 190 -7.44 2.98 35.15
CA ASP A 190 -7.03 3.97 36.16
C ASP A 190 -5.54 3.86 36.55
N LEU A 191 -4.82 2.87 36.00
CA LEU A 191 -3.39 2.64 36.32
C LEU A 191 -2.44 3.41 35.41
N VAL A 192 -2.91 3.97 34.31
CA VAL A 192 -2.10 4.68 33.31
C VAL A 192 -2.62 6.11 33.17
N GLU A 193 -1.85 7.07 33.67
CA GLU A 193 -2.21 8.50 33.62
C GLU A 193 -2.07 9.09 32.21
N ASP A 194 -1.01 8.70 31.48
CA ASP A 194 -0.70 9.20 30.14
C ASP A 194 -0.37 8.07 29.16
N PRO A 195 -1.38 7.49 28.50
CA PRO A 195 -1.18 6.45 27.49
C PRO A 195 -0.31 6.88 26.31
N ALA A 196 -0.37 8.15 25.90
CA ALA A 196 0.43 8.67 24.81
C ALA A 196 1.93 8.74 25.17
N ALA A 197 2.26 9.16 26.38
CA ALA A 197 3.64 9.15 26.88
C ALA A 197 4.16 7.72 27.02
N VAL A 198 3.34 6.78 27.52
CA VAL A 198 3.71 5.36 27.64
C VAL A 198 4.04 4.79 26.26
N MET A 199 3.16 4.91 25.27
CA MET A 199 3.42 4.40 23.92
C MET A 199 4.63 5.09 23.25
N SER A 200 4.79 6.39 23.48
CA SER A 200 5.95 7.14 22.96
C SER A 200 7.27 6.66 23.55
N SER A 201 7.27 6.14 24.81
CA SER A 201 8.47 5.60 25.44
C SER A 201 8.93 4.27 24.83
N TRP A 202 8.05 3.55 24.13
CA TRP A 202 8.38 2.27 23.49
C TRP A 202 9.09 2.41 22.15
N ARG A 203 9.28 3.63 21.65
CA ARG A 203 9.95 3.89 20.37
C ARG A 203 11.41 3.46 20.34
N ASP A 204 12.06 3.47 21.48
CA ASP A 204 13.47 3.09 21.63
C ASP A 204 13.62 2.01 22.69
N GLY A 205 14.34 0.93 22.36
CA GLY A 205 14.69 -0.15 23.30
C GLY A 205 13.56 -1.12 23.62
N SER A 206 12.36 -0.98 23.05
CA SER A 206 11.28 -1.94 23.25
C SER A 206 11.13 -2.90 22.07
N VAL A 207 10.59 -4.11 22.34
CA VAL A 207 10.37 -5.14 21.31
C VAL A 207 9.28 -4.75 20.30
N VAL A 208 8.36 -3.83 20.68
CA VAL A 208 7.30 -3.31 19.77
C VAL A 208 7.73 -2.06 19.01
N GLN A 209 8.99 -1.68 19.07
CA GLN A 209 9.57 -0.60 18.30
C GLN A 209 9.23 -0.78 16.79
N SER A 210 8.71 0.28 16.17
CA SER A 210 8.38 0.26 14.73
C SER A 210 8.20 1.66 14.19
N TRP A 211 8.31 1.82 12.87
CA TRP A 211 8.00 3.11 12.25
C TRP A 211 6.53 3.53 12.42
N LEU A 212 5.60 2.59 12.45
CA LEU A 212 4.18 2.90 12.76
C LEU A 212 4.05 3.56 14.14
N LEU A 213 4.81 3.09 15.13
CA LEU A 213 4.83 3.68 16.46
C LEU A 213 5.46 5.08 16.46
N ASP A 214 6.50 5.30 15.65
CA ASP A 214 7.10 6.64 15.46
C ASP A 214 6.08 7.63 14.88
N LEU A 215 5.33 7.21 13.86
CA LEU A 215 4.28 8.03 13.25
C LEU A 215 3.16 8.35 14.24
N LEU A 216 2.76 7.37 15.06
CA LEU A 216 1.77 7.58 16.10
C LEU A 216 2.27 8.58 17.15
N ALA A 217 3.54 8.47 17.56
CA ALA A 217 4.15 9.41 18.51
C ALA A 217 4.26 10.85 17.95
N ILE A 218 4.38 11.01 16.63
CA ILE A 218 4.28 12.34 16.00
C ILE A 218 2.87 12.92 16.16
N ALA A 219 1.83 12.09 15.96
CA ALA A 219 0.45 12.50 16.14
C ALA A 219 0.15 12.88 17.60
N PHE A 220 0.65 12.13 18.57
CA PHE A 220 0.49 12.43 20.00
C PHE A 220 1.03 13.79 20.43
N LYS A 221 2.01 14.37 19.72
CA LYS A 221 2.53 15.71 20.03
C LYS A 221 1.48 16.81 19.83
N SER A 222 0.54 16.61 18.90
CA SER A 222 -0.54 17.56 18.60
C SER A 222 -1.86 17.19 19.25
N ASP A 223 -2.15 15.90 19.40
CA ASP A 223 -3.37 15.37 20.01
C ASP A 223 -3.07 14.07 20.79
N PRO A 224 -2.71 14.14 22.07
CA PRO A 224 -2.43 12.97 22.90
C PRO A 224 -3.61 12.00 23.06
N THR A 225 -4.83 12.50 22.84
CA THR A 225 -6.07 11.71 22.99
C THR A 225 -6.59 11.14 21.69
N LEU A 226 -6.04 11.58 20.55
CA LEU A 226 -6.46 11.26 19.18
C LEU A 226 -7.94 11.58 18.87
N LYS A 227 -8.60 12.39 19.70
CA LYS A 227 -10.03 12.72 19.54
C LYS A 227 -10.34 13.63 18.35
N SER A 228 -9.33 14.27 17.78
CA SER A 228 -9.47 15.05 16.54
C SER A 228 -9.69 14.16 15.31
N MET A 229 -9.35 12.86 15.40
CA MET A 229 -9.52 11.91 14.30
C MET A 229 -10.84 11.17 14.40
N PRO A 230 -11.58 11.00 13.28
CA PRO A 230 -12.81 10.21 13.31
C PRO A 230 -12.48 8.72 13.57
N PRO A 231 -13.31 7.99 14.36
CA PRO A 231 -13.07 6.58 14.67
C PRO A 231 -13.49 5.65 13.52
N VAL A 232 -13.07 5.97 12.30
CA VAL A 232 -13.39 5.24 11.07
C VAL A 232 -12.11 4.96 10.31
N ALA A 233 -11.90 3.72 9.90
CA ALA A 233 -10.76 3.31 9.10
C ALA A 233 -11.19 2.70 7.76
N ASN A 234 -10.68 3.26 6.66
CA ASN A 234 -10.90 2.70 5.32
C ASN A 234 -9.94 1.52 5.06
N GLU A 235 -10.31 0.69 4.10
CA GLU A 235 -9.45 -0.34 3.53
C GLU A 235 -9.17 -0.04 2.05
N SER A 236 -8.07 -0.57 1.53
CA SER A 236 -7.63 -0.43 0.14
C SER A 236 -7.57 -1.76 -0.63
N GLY A 237 -8.03 -2.86 0.01
CA GLY A 237 -8.21 -4.18 -0.61
C GLY A 237 -7.15 -5.21 -0.25
N GLU A 238 -5.92 -4.82 0.07
CA GLU A 238 -4.78 -5.74 0.18
C GLU A 238 -4.94 -6.74 1.32
N ALA A 239 -5.43 -6.31 2.49
CA ALA A 239 -5.68 -7.24 3.60
C ALA A 239 -6.76 -8.27 3.25
N LYS A 240 -7.78 -7.89 2.46
CA LYS A 240 -8.78 -8.80 1.93
C LYS A 240 -8.15 -9.80 0.97
N TRP A 241 -7.36 -9.35 0.01
CA TRP A 241 -6.66 -10.22 -0.94
C TRP A 241 -5.69 -11.16 -0.24
N MET A 242 -4.99 -10.70 0.82
CA MET A 242 -4.14 -11.58 1.63
C MET A 242 -4.94 -12.69 2.30
N ILE A 243 -6.12 -12.40 2.85
CA ILE A 243 -6.98 -13.43 3.47
C ILE A 243 -7.48 -14.40 2.40
N GLU A 244 -7.91 -13.93 1.23
CA GLU A 244 -8.33 -14.77 0.11
C GLU A 244 -7.19 -15.73 -0.32
N ALA A 245 -5.99 -15.20 -0.54
CA ALA A 245 -4.82 -16.01 -0.89
C ALA A 245 -4.44 -17.01 0.23
N ALA A 246 -4.51 -16.58 1.48
CA ALA A 246 -4.21 -17.43 2.64
C ALA A 246 -5.20 -18.60 2.76
N LEU A 247 -6.49 -18.38 2.46
CA LEU A 247 -7.50 -19.45 2.42
C LEU A 247 -7.18 -20.48 1.33
N GLU A 248 -6.80 -20.04 0.13
CA GLU A 248 -6.40 -20.93 -0.97
C GLU A 248 -5.15 -21.75 -0.60
N LEU A 249 -4.20 -21.13 0.14
CA LEU A 249 -2.96 -21.78 0.60
C LEU A 249 -3.13 -22.60 1.89
N GLY A 250 -4.31 -22.59 2.51
CA GLY A 250 -4.54 -23.27 3.78
C GLY A 250 -3.84 -22.64 4.98
N VAL A 251 -3.53 -21.34 4.92
CA VAL A 251 -2.85 -20.58 5.99
C VAL A 251 -3.87 -19.79 6.81
N PRO A 252 -4.03 -20.04 8.12
CA PRO A 252 -4.92 -19.26 8.97
C PRO A 252 -4.33 -17.87 9.23
N THR A 253 -5.15 -16.80 9.06
CA THR A 253 -4.75 -15.41 9.26
C THR A 253 -5.67 -14.67 10.25
N PRO A 254 -5.85 -15.14 11.50
CA PRO A 254 -6.82 -14.57 12.42
C PRO A 254 -6.53 -13.10 12.79
N ALA A 255 -5.27 -12.71 12.93
CA ALA A 255 -4.90 -11.33 13.25
C ALA A 255 -5.26 -10.35 12.13
N THR A 256 -4.94 -10.70 10.87
CA THR A 256 -5.28 -9.87 9.70
C THR A 256 -6.80 -9.82 9.49
N ALA A 257 -7.50 -10.95 9.68
CA ALA A 257 -8.96 -11.00 9.55
C ALA A 257 -9.65 -10.12 10.62
N ALA A 258 -9.21 -10.18 11.86
CA ALA A 258 -9.74 -9.35 12.94
C ALA A 258 -9.54 -7.84 12.64
N ALA A 259 -8.35 -7.45 12.17
CA ALA A 259 -8.05 -6.08 11.79
C ALA A 259 -8.90 -5.58 10.61
N LEU A 260 -9.13 -6.44 9.59
CA LEU A 260 -10.02 -6.13 8.47
C LEU A 260 -11.47 -5.95 8.94
N TYR A 261 -11.97 -6.86 9.77
CA TYR A 261 -13.35 -6.79 10.30
C TYR A 261 -13.56 -5.57 11.19
N ALA A 262 -12.56 -5.18 11.99
CA ALA A 262 -12.63 -3.93 12.78
C ALA A 262 -12.83 -2.71 11.87
N ARG A 263 -12.12 -2.62 10.74
CA ARG A 263 -12.31 -1.54 9.75
C ARG A 263 -13.70 -1.60 9.10
N GLN A 264 -14.19 -2.78 8.73
CA GLN A 264 -15.53 -2.94 8.17
C GLN A 264 -16.60 -2.55 9.18
N THR A 265 -16.45 -2.95 10.44
CA THR A 265 -17.35 -2.56 11.54
C THR A 265 -17.37 -1.05 11.73
N SER A 266 -16.22 -0.38 11.68
CA SER A 266 -16.14 1.08 11.84
C SER A 266 -16.91 1.86 10.77
N ARG A 267 -17.25 1.21 9.65
CA ARG A 267 -18.02 1.78 8.53
C ARG A 267 -19.48 1.31 8.48
N GLY A 268 -20.00 0.76 9.57
CA GLY A 268 -21.39 0.28 9.68
C GLY A 268 -21.63 -1.15 9.14
N GLY A 269 -20.59 -1.89 8.76
CA GLY A 269 -20.71 -3.24 8.21
C GLY A 269 -21.25 -4.30 9.18
N ALA A 270 -21.39 -3.98 10.47
CA ALA A 270 -21.91 -4.87 11.50
C ALA A 270 -23.37 -4.57 11.92
N ASP A 271 -23.99 -3.50 11.45
CA ASP A 271 -25.28 -3.04 11.97
C ASP A 271 -26.39 -4.08 11.87
N ASP A 272 -26.56 -4.70 10.71
CA ASP A 272 -27.60 -5.73 10.51
C ASP A 272 -27.28 -7.02 11.28
N ILE A 273 -26.00 -7.36 11.41
CA ILE A 273 -25.55 -8.50 12.24
C ILE A 273 -26.00 -8.27 13.68
N LEU A 274 -25.70 -7.10 14.23
CA LEU A 274 -26.04 -6.76 15.62
C LEU A 274 -27.57 -6.63 15.83
N ARG A 275 -28.32 -6.13 14.84
CA ARG A 275 -29.79 -6.12 14.88
C ARG A 275 -30.36 -7.53 14.98
N VAL A 276 -29.87 -8.48 14.19
CA VAL A 276 -30.29 -9.88 14.26
C VAL A 276 -29.97 -10.51 15.61
N VAL A 277 -28.74 -10.33 16.11
CA VAL A 277 -28.33 -10.84 17.43
C VAL A 277 -29.18 -10.25 18.55
N SER A 278 -29.42 -8.93 18.55
CA SER A 278 -30.24 -8.24 19.54
C SER A 278 -31.68 -8.73 19.50
N THR A 279 -32.24 -8.89 18.28
CA THR A 279 -33.60 -9.40 18.11
C THR A 279 -33.73 -10.83 18.65
N MET A 280 -32.80 -11.73 18.34
CA MET A 280 -32.83 -13.10 18.87
C MET A 280 -32.74 -13.12 20.40
N ARG A 281 -31.84 -12.30 20.99
CA ARG A 281 -31.73 -12.18 22.47
C ARG A 281 -33.01 -11.67 23.11
N ALA A 282 -33.71 -10.72 22.49
CA ALA A 282 -34.97 -10.25 22.95
C ALA A 282 -36.05 -11.34 22.93
N GLN A 283 -36.10 -12.15 21.87
CA GLN A 283 -37.12 -13.19 21.70
C GLN A 283 -36.93 -14.39 22.64
N PHE A 284 -35.72 -14.91 22.83
CA PHE A 284 -35.52 -16.08 23.68
C PHE A 284 -35.28 -15.75 25.16
N GLY A 285 -34.71 -14.58 25.48
CA GLY A 285 -34.30 -14.22 26.81
C GLY A 285 -35.03 -13.00 27.44
N GLY A 286 -35.92 -12.33 26.68
CA GLY A 286 -36.55 -11.08 27.11
C GLY A 286 -35.60 -9.91 27.31
N HIS A 287 -34.31 -10.03 26.87
CA HIS A 287 -33.31 -9.00 27.03
C HIS A 287 -33.42 -7.96 25.91
N VAL A 288 -34.18 -6.91 26.11
CA VAL A 288 -34.29 -5.78 25.17
C VAL A 288 -33.23 -4.74 25.56
N THR A 289 -32.26 -4.49 24.70
CA THR A 289 -31.32 -3.37 24.85
C THR A 289 -32.05 -2.08 24.47
N LYS A 290 -32.25 -1.18 25.42
CA LYS A 290 -32.82 0.15 25.15
C LYS A 290 -31.70 1.08 24.63
N ILE A 291 -32.04 1.88 23.64
CA ILE A 291 -31.08 2.84 23.04
C ILE A 291 -30.54 3.82 24.09
N ASP A 292 -31.36 4.19 25.08
CA ASP A 292 -30.98 5.10 26.16
C ASP A 292 -29.95 4.52 27.15
N GLU A 293 -29.76 3.19 27.16
CA GLU A 293 -28.81 2.50 28.05
C GLU A 293 -27.40 2.41 27.42
N ILE A 294 -27.24 2.72 26.12
CA ILE A 294 -25.98 2.64 25.40
C ILE A 294 -25.04 3.82 25.71
N ALA A 295 -25.57 4.94 26.19
CA ALA A 295 -24.83 6.19 26.41
C ALA A 295 -24.08 6.28 27.75
N THR A 296 -24.08 5.24 28.60
CA THR A 296 -23.58 5.31 29.98
C THR A 296 -22.38 4.40 30.30
N HIS A 297 -21.68 3.88 29.29
CA HIS A 297 -20.46 3.08 29.51
C HIS A 297 -19.27 3.54 28.69
#